data_3525e931094f3e03b0b46ec9d18e2855
#
_entry.id   3525e931094f3e03b0b46ec9d18e2855
#
_cell.length_a   1.000
_cell.length_b   1.000
_cell.length_c   1.000
_cell.angle_alpha   90.00
_cell.angle_beta   90.00
_cell.angle_gamma   90.00
#
_symmetry.space_group_name_H-M   'P 1'
#
loop_
_entity.id
_entity.type
_entity.pdbx_description
1 polymer ?
#
loop_
_entity_poly.entity_id
_entity_poly.type
_entity_poly.pdbx_seq_one_letter_code
_entity_poly.pdbx_strand_id
1 'polypeptide(L)'
;MTAPGPDEQAPVLVGIDGSAGSRAALRAAARIAQALDAPLEVLMLWEGPPLHEGWDVVGPDRPPEGSVRLLRESLAEVFGERLPATVRARLVHGRPAERLVAESGRAQLLVVGRRGHSGLRSAAPGSVSTACVGHARCPVMVVKH
;
A
#
# COMPACT_ATOMS: atom_id res chain seq x y z
N MET A 1 24.89 -17.60 10.53
CA MET A 1 23.86 -16.86 9.81
C MET A 1 24.20 -15.38 9.89
N THR A 2 24.55 -14.82 8.76
CA THR A 2 24.82 -13.39 8.66
C THR A 2 23.53 -12.61 8.61
N ALA A 3 23.44 -11.52 9.36
CA ALA A 3 22.31 -10.63 9.23
C ALA A 3 22.22 -10.11 7.78
N PRO A 4 21.04 -10.00 7.20
CA PRO A 4 20.91 -9.44 5.85
C PRO A 4 21.47 -8.03 5.83
N GLY A 5 22.18 -7.68 4.76
CA GLY A 5 22.62 -6.33 4.53
C GLY A 5 21.44 -5.39 4.32
N PRO A 6 21.67 -4.06 4.33
CA PRO A 6 20.59 -3.08 4.15
C PRO A 6 19.76 -3.32 2.88
N ASP A 7 20.41 -3.77 1.81
CA ASP A 7 19.76 -4.05 0.53
C ASP A 7 18.99 -5.37 0.52
N GLU A 8 19.26 -6.24 1.48
CA GLU A 8 18.63 -7.55 1.62
C GLU A 8 17.54 -7.57 2.69
N GLN A 9 17.40 -6.48 3.43
CA GLN A 9 16.42 -6.41 4.49
C GLN A 9 15.01 -6.41 3.91
N ALA A 10 14.12 -7.18 4.55
CA ALA A 10 12.73 -7.20 4.13
C ALA A 10 12.11 -5.80 4.27
N PRO A 11 11.31 -5.37 3.30
CA PRO A 11 10.74 -4.04 3.33
C PRO A 11 9.63 -3.88 4.36
N VAL A 12 9.41 -2.64 4.76
CA VAL A 12 8.14 -2.22 5.32
C VAL A 12 7.22 -1.96 4.12
N LEU A 13 6.07 -2.59 4.12
CA LEU A 13 5.08 -2.48 3.05
C LEU A 13 3.92 -1.62 3.54
N VAL A 14 3.49 -0.65 2.75
CA VAL A 14 2.32 0.16 3.06
C VAL A 14 1.36 0.14 1.89
N GLY A 15 0.10 -0.16 2.17
CA GLY A 15 -0.97 -0.09 1.18
C GLY A 15 -1.66 1.26 1.25
N ILE A 16 -1.82 1.92 0.12
CA ILE A 16 -2.49 3.22 0.05
C ILE A 16 -3.58 3.22 -1.02
N ASP A 17 -4.55 4.10 -0.84
CA ASP A 17 -5.64 4.30 -1.81
C ASP A 17 -5.89 5.80 -2.10
N GLY A 18 -5.01 6.68 -1.61
CA GLY A 18 -5.15 8.12 -1.78
C GLY A 18 -6.04 8.79 -0.75
N SER A 19 -6.67 8.04 0.13
CA SER A 19 -7.48 8.61 1.21
C SER A 19 -6.61 9.25 2.29
N ALA A 20 -7.21 10.10 3.11
CA ALA A 20 -6.52 10.73 4.24
C ALA A 20 -5.96 9.68 5.20
N GLY A 21 -6.72 8.62 5.45
CA GLY A 21 -6.27 7.52 6.31
C GLY A 21 -5.07 6.79 5.75
N SER A 22 -5.04 6.56 4.43
CA SER A 22 -3.90 5.90 3.81
C SER A 22 -2.65 6.80 3.77
N ARG A 23 -2.83 8.11 3.65
CA ARG A 23 -1.70 9.05 3.74
C ARG A 23 -1.11 9.08 5.15
N ALA A 24 -1.96 8.99 6.17
CA ALA A 24 -1.49 8.83 7.55
C ALA A 24 -0.70 7.53 7.72
N ALA A 25 -1.17 6.44 7.11
CA ALA A 25 -0.46 5.17 7.10
C ALA A 25 0.90 5.29 6.40
N LEU A 26 0.94 6.00 5.28
CA LEU A 26 2.18 6.23 4.55
C LEU A 26 3.20 7.01 5.38
N ARG A 27 2.76 8.07 6.07
CA ARG A 27 3.64 8.83 6.97
C ARG A 27 4.19 7.96 8.10
N ALA A 28 3.33 7.15 8.71
CA ALA A 28 3.76 6.24 9.78
C ALA A 28 4.74 5.19 9.26
N ALA A 29 4.47 4.60 8.10
CA ALA A 29 5.34 3.60 7.49
C ALA A 29 6.71 4.18 7.15
N ALA A 30 6.75 5.41 6.63
CA ALA A 30 8.00 6.09 6.30
C ALA A 30 8.87 6.29 7.55
N ARG A 31 8.27 6.70 8.66
CA ARG A 31 8.98 6.88 9.93
C ARG A 31 9.51 5.56 10.47
N ILE A 32 8.71 4.52 10.39
CA ILE A 32 9.11 3.20 10.88
C ILE A 32 10.23 2.62 10.03
N ALA A 33 10.09 2.69 8.71
CA ALA A 33 11.12 2.20 7.80
C ALA A 33 12.47 2.90 8.05
N GLN A 34 12.42 4.21 8.25
CA GLN A 34 13.62 4.98 8.58
C GLN A 34 14.24 4.53 9.91
N ALA A 35 13.41 4.33 10.93
CA ALA A 35 13.87 3.90 12.24
C ALA A 35 14.48 2.49 12.21
N LEU A 36 13.97 1.63 11.35
CA LEU A 36 14.46 0.26 11.17
C LEU A 36 15.61 0.18 10.16
N ASP A 37 15.95 1.27 9.52
CA ASP A 37 16.87 1.29 8.38
C ASP A 37 16.49 0.28 7.31
N ALA A 38 15.18 0.20 7.03
CA ALA A 38 14.59 -0.74 6.10
C ALA A 38 14.07 -0.03 4.84
N PRO A 39 14.06 -0.71 3.70
CA PRO A 39 13.39 -0.15 2.53
C PRO A 39 11.88 -0.04 2.77
N LEU A 40 11.27 0.94 2.13
CA LEU A 40 9.83 1.14 2.15
C LEU A 40 9.26 0.83 0.77
N GLU A 41 8.27 -0.04 0.72
CA GLU A 41 7.50 -0.25 -0.49
C GLU A 41 6.10 0.31 -0.32
N VAL A 42 5.73 1.20 -1.22
CA VAL A 42 4.39 1.78 -1.27
C VAL A 42 3.62 1.08 -2.38
N LEU A 43 2.53 0.48 -2.01
CA LEU A 43 1.71 -0.27 -2.96
C LEU A 43 0.32 0.36 -3.04
N MET A 44 -0.04 0.82 -4.23
CA MET A 44 -1.39 1.27 -4.54
C MET A 44 -2.00 0.26 -5.50
N LEU A 45 -3.20 -0.18 -5.18
CA LEU A 45 -3.92 -1.15 -6.02
C LEU A 45 -5.03 -0.43 -6.76
N TRP A 46 -5.25 -0.85 -7.98
CA TRP A 46 -6.41 -0.40 -8.74
C TRP A 46 -7.17 -1.61 -9.25
N GLU A 47 -8.48 -1.51 -9.19
CA GLU A 47 -9.34 -2.54 -9.75
C GLU A 47 -9.79 -2.07 -11.12
N GLY A 48 -9.62 -2.92 -12.12
CA GLY A 48 -10.13 -2.63 -13.44
C GLY A 48 -11.65 -2.68 -13.45
N PRO A 49 -12.27 -2.07 -14.46
CA PRO A 49 -13.71 -2.23 -14.61
C PRO A 49 -14.03 -3.71 -14.74
N PRO A 50 -15.18 -4.14 -14.19
CA PRO A 50 -15.60 -5.53 -14.35
C PRO A 50 -15.63 -5.88 -15.83
N LEU A 51 -15.13 -7.06 -16.17
CA LEU A 51 -15.17 -7.59 -17.52
C LEU A 51 -16.63 -7.74 -17.93
N HIS A 52 -17.08 -6.87 -18.81
CA HIS A 52 -18.36 -7.06 -19.45
C HIS A 52 -18.19 -8.09 -20.55
N GLU A 53 -19.10 -9.03 -20.61
CA GLU A 53 -19.11 -10.01 -21.68
C GLU A 53 -19.03 -9.31 -23.04
N GLY A 54 -18.09 -9.75 -23.88
CA GLY A 54 -17.93 -9.24 -25.23
C GLY A 54 -17.05 -8.00 -25.38
N TRP A 55 -16.47 -7.52 -24.32
CA TRP A 55 -15.51 -6.44 -24.40
C TRP A 55 -14.10 -6.98 -24.29
N ASP A 56 -13.34 -6.81 -25.36
CA ASP A 56 -11.92 -6.92 -25.26
C ASP A 56 -11.44 -5.79 -24.37
N VAL A 57 -11.11 -6.12 -23.14
CA VAL A 57 -10.49 -5.15 -22.26
C VAL A 57 -9.14 -4.84 -22.84
N VAL A 58 -9.07 -3.72 -23.51
CA VAL A 58 -7.80 -3.20 -24.00
C VAL A 58 -6.96 -2.85 -22.80
N GLY A 59 -6.05 -3.74 -22.49
CA GLY A 59 -5.00 -3.51 -21.52
C GLY A 59 -5.44 -3.51 -20.08
N PRO A 60 -5.45 -4.69 -19.43
CA PRO A 60 -5.44 -4.74 -17.98
C PRO A 60 -4.21 -4.07 -17.39
N ASP A 61 -3.30 -3.64 -18.23
CA ASP A 61 -2.00 -3.11 -17.83
C ASP A 61 -1.95 -1.59 -17.72
N ARG A 62 -3.06 -0.91 -18.03
CA ARG A 62 -3.12 0.53 -17.92
C ARG A 62 -3.94 0.97 -16.71
N PRO A 63 -3.27 1.48 -15.67
CA PRO A 63 -3.98 2.07 -14.54
C PRO A 63 -4.74 3.32 -14.98
N PRO A 64 -5.88 3.62 -14.35
CA PRO A 64 -6.57 4.88 -14.57
C PRO A 64 -5.66 6.07 -14.24
N GLU A 65 -5.76 7.12 -15.04
CA GLU A 65 -4.96 8.34 -14.79
C GLU A 65 -5.19 8.90 -13.40
N GLY A 66 -6.41 8.78 -12.88
CA GLY A 66 -6.73 9.20 -11.53
C GLY A 66 -5.93 8.45 -10.46
N SER A 67 -5.68 7.16 -10.66
CA SER A 67 -4.87 6.36 -9.74
C SER A 67 -3.41 6.79 -9.77
N VAL A 68 -2.87 7.05 -10.96
CA VAL A 68 -1.50 7.56 -11.10
C VAL A 68 -1.35 8.90 -10.39
N ARG A 69 -2.32 9.78 -10.57
CA ARG A 69 -2.32 11.10 -9.92
C ARG A 69 -2.37 10.99 -8.41
N LEU A 70 -3.27 10.16 -7.90
CA LEU A 70 -3.40 9.94 -6.45
C LEU A 70 -2.11 9.39 -5.83
N LEU A 71 -1.46 8.46 -6.52
CA LEU A 71 -0.18 7.94 -6.05
C LEU A 71 0.87 9.05 -5.98
N ARG A 72 1.00 9.82 -7.05
CA ARG A 72 1.97 10.93 -7.09
C ARG A 72 1.69 11.97 -6.02
N GLU A 73 0.43 12.35 -5.85
CA GLU A 73 0.04 13.33 -4.83
C GLU A 73 0.32 12.82 -3.42
N SER A 74 0.02 11.55 -3.17
CA SER A 74 0.29 10.95 -1.86
C SER A 74 1.78 10.91 -1.55
N LEU A 75 2.59 10.53 -2.52
CA LEU A 75 4.04 10.50 -2.35
C LEU A 75 4.62 11.91 -2.17
N ALA A 76 4.14 12.88 -2.94
CA ALA A 76 4.61 14.26 -2.85
C ALA A 76 4.26 14.89 -1.49
N GLU A 77 3.10 14.58 -0.95
CA GLU A 77 2.69 15.08 0.35
C GLU A 77 3.60 14.59 1.48
N VAL A 78 4.07 13.35 1.39
CA VAL A 78 4.88 12.74 2.44
C VAL A 78 6.38 12.98 2.24
N PHE A 79 6.85 12.89 1.00
CA PHE A 79 8.28 12.91 0.69
C PHE A 79 8.75 14.19 -0.02
N GLY A 80 7.84 15.05 -0.45
CA GLY A 80 8.17 16.21 -1.26
C GLY A 80 8.44 15.84 -2.71
N GLU A 81 9.25 16.64 -3.40
CA GLU A 81 9.49 16.48 -4.83
C GLU A 81 10.38 15.29 -5.18
N ARG A 82 11.19 14.83 -4.25
CA ARG A 82 12.11 13.72 -4.50
C ARG A 82 11.79 12.54 -3.60
N LEU A 83 11.55 11.42 -4.27
CA LEU A 83 11.38 10.16 -3.57
C LEU A 83 12.75 9.65 -3.11
N PRO A 84 12.91 9.35 -1.80
CA PRO A 84 14.17 8.78 -1.33
C PRO A 84 14.52 7.47 -2.07
N ALA A 85 15.81 7.20 -2.22
CA ALA A 85 16.28 5.99 -2.90
C ALA A 85 15.83 4.70 -2.22
N THR A 86 15.52 4.77 -0.92
CA THR A 86 15.05 3.63 -0.13
C THR A 86 13.55 3.36 -0.28
N VAL A 87 12.85 4.20 -1.02
CA VAL A 87 11.40 4.10 -1.20
C VAL A 87 11.09 3.67 -2.63
N ARG A 88 10.31 2.61 -2.76
CA ARG A 88 9.78 2.15 -4.05
C ARG A 88 8.27 2.27 -4.02
N ALA A 89 7.71 2.79 -5.10
CA ALA A 89 6.27 2.90 -5.24
C ALA A 89 5.81 2.12 -6.46
N ARG A 90 4.75 1.33 -6.29
CA ARG A 90 4.17 0.54 -7.37
C ARG A 90 2.66 0.75 -7.41
N LEU A 91 2.15 0.84 -8.61
CA LEU A 91 0.71 0.85 -8.88
C LEU A 91 0.38 -0.44 -9.62
N VAL A 92 -0.38 -1.31 -8.98
CA VAL A 92 -0.59 -2.67 -9.45
C VAL A 92 -2.08 -2.96 -9.57
N HIS A 93 -2.45 -3.70 -10.61
CA HIS A 93 -3.81 -4.17 -10.77
C HIS A 93 -4.11 -5.30 -9.80
N GLY A 94 -5.25 -5.23 -9.13
CA GLY A 94 -5.70 -6.28 -8.24
C GLY A 94 -6.59 -5.78 -7.13
N ARG A 95 -7.13 -6.70 -6.39
CA ARG A 95 -7.93 -6.39 -5.21
C ARG A 95 -7.01 -6.06 -4.03
N PRO A 96 -7.21 -4.92 -3.37
CA PRO A 96 -6.29 -4.48 -2.32
C PRO A 96 -6.06 -5.50 -1.22
N ALA A 97 -7.10 -6.05 -0.65
CA ALA A 97 -6.96 -7.01 0.46
C ALA A 97 -6.17 -8.24 0.06
N GLU A 98 -6.53 -8.86 -1.06
CA GLU A 98 -5.86 -10.07 -1.53
C GLU A 98 -4.39 -9.83 -1.88
N ARG A 99 -4.14 -8.72 -2.56
CA ARG A 99 -2.79 -8.40 -3.01
C ARG A 99 -1.86 -8.05 -1.85
N LEU A 100 -2.36 -7.25 -0.90
CA LEU A 100 -1.55 -6.90 0.26
C LEU A 100 -1.23 -8.12 1.12
N VAL A 101 -2.18 -9.02 1.30
CA VAL A 101 -1.93 -10.28 2.01
C VAL A 101 -0.87 -11.11 1.28
N ALA A 102 -0.96 -11.23 -0.04
CA ALA A 102 0.02 -11.95 -0.82
C ALA A 102 1.42 -11.34 -0.71
N GLU A 103 1.51 -10.02 -0.79
CA GLU A 103 2.79 -9.30 -0.71
C GLU A 103 3.37 -9.32 0.70
N SER A 104 2.55 -9.50 1.74
CA SER A 104 3.00 -9.49 3.12
C SER A 104 3.99 -10.60 3.45
N GLY A 105 4.00 -11.68 2.67
CA GLY A 105 4.91 -12.79 2.90
C GLY A 105 6.39 -12.43 2.73
N ARG A 106 6.69 -11.36 2.01
CA ARG A 106 8.06 -10.88 1.81
C ARG A 106 8.38 -9.60 2.59
N ALA A 107 7.44 -9.10 3.36
CA ALA A 107 7.61 -7.88 4.15
C ALA A 107 7.88 -8.21 5.61
N GLN A 108 8.57 -7.31 6.29
CA GLN A 108 8.74 -7.44 7.74
C GLN A 108 7.63 -6.76 8.54
N LEU A 109 6.89 -5.87 7.90
CA LEU A 109 5.75 -5.17 8.48
C LEU A 109 4.84 -4.70 7.35
N LEU A 110 3.55 -4.84 7.56
CA LEU A 110 2.52 -4.29 6.68
C LEU A 110 1.79 -3.18 7.42
N VAL A 111 1.74 -2.00 6.81
CA VAL A 111 1.05 -0.84 7.38
C VAL A 111 -0.14 -0.49 6.50
N VAL A 112 -1.29 -0.31 7.10
CA VAL A 112 -2.51 0.10 6.41
C VAL A 112 -3.26 1.12 7.24
N GLY A 113 -4.05 1.96 6.58
CA GLY A 113 -4.97 2.83 7.27
C GLY A 113 -6.15 2.04 7.81
N ARG A 114 -6.78 2.57 8.83
CA ARG A 114 -7.94 1.93 9.44
C ARG A 114 -9.11 1.84 8.48
N ARG A 115 -9.33 2.89 7.66
CA ARG A 115 -10.40 2.98 6.67
C ARG A 115 -9.86 3.59 5.40
N GLY A 116 -10.39 3.15 4.26
CA GLY A 116 -10.03 3.68 2.95
C GLY A 116 -11.11 4.58 2.36
N HIS A 117 -11.07 4.71 1.05
CA HIS A 117 -11.99 5.56 0.29
C HIS A 117 -13.45 5.16 0.40
N SER A 118 -13.73 3.90 0.54
CA SER A 118 -15.08 3.43 0.73
C SER A 118 -15.70 3.92 2.03
N GLY A 119 -14.93 4.64 2.79
CA GLY A 119 -15.20 5.61 3.83
C GLY A 119 -16.51 5.47 4.52
N LEU A 120 -16.80 4.29 4.93
CA LEU A 120 -17.98 4.11 5.70
C LEU A 120 -17.80 4.84 7.02
N ARG A 121 -18.74 5.67 7.30
CA ARG A 121 -18.83 6.45 8.51
C ARG A 121 -18.99 5.61 9.78
N SER A 122 -18.73 4.31 9.66
CA SER A 122 -18.80 3.43 10.82
C SER A 122 -17.50 3.47 11.59
N ALA A 123 -17.55 3.24 12.88
CA ALA A 123 -16.38 3.13 13.73
C ALA A 123 -15.58 1.85 13.42
N ALA A 124 -16.11 0.96 12.61
CA ALA A 124 -15.48 -0.30 12.28
C ALA A 124 -14.29 -0.09 11.33
N PRO A 125 -13.22 -0.90 11.43
CA PRO A 125 -12.15 -0.90 10.46
C PRO A 125 -12.68 -1.21 9.07
N GLY A 126 -11.98 -0.75 8.04
CA GLY A 126 -12.30 -1.07 6.66
C GLY A 126 -12.07 -2.54 6.33
N SER A 127 -12.64 -2.98 5.22
CA SER A 127 -12.50 -4.37 4.76
C SER A 127 -11.06 -4.77 4.50
N VAL A 128 -10.25 -3.84 3.98
CA VAL A 128 -8.84 -4.11 3.69
C VAL A 128 -8.04 -4.30 4.98
N SER A 129 -8.19 -3.38 5.95
CA SER A 129 -7.47 -3.50 7.22
C SER A 129 -7.88 -4.75 7.98
N THR A 130 -9.16 -5.09 8.00
CA THR A 130 -9.66 -6.30 8.64
C THR A 130 -9.05 -7.56 8.01
N ALA A 131 -9.04 -7.64 6.69
CA ALA A 131 -8.47 -8.77 5.99
C ALA A 131 -6.97 -8.90 6.22
N CYS A 132 -6.25 -7.78 6.21
CA CYS A 132 -4.81 -7.79 6.47
C CYS A 132 -4.49 -8.29 7.89
N VAL A 133 -5.23 -7.80 8.88
CA VAL A 133 -5.04 -8.25 10.26
C VAL A 133 -5.32 -9.76 10.39
N GLY A 134 -6.34 -10.24 9.71
CA GLY A 134 -6.72 -11.65 9.81
C GLY A 134 -5.83 -12.62 9.03
N HIS A 135 -5.21 -12.18 7.94
CA HIS A 135 -4.58 -13.09 6.99
C HIS A 135 -3.14 -12.76 6.60
N ALA A 136 -2.63 -11.59 6.94
CA ALA A 136 -1.24 -11.26 6.59
C ALA A 136 -0.25 -12.22 7.21
N ARG A 137 0.87 -12.40 6.52
CA ARG A 137 1.95 -13.32 6.94
C ARG A 137 3.08 -12.60 7.69
N CYS A 138 2.91 -11.33 7.97
CA CYS A 138 3.82 -10.53 8.76
C CYS A 138 3.02 -9.71 9.77
N PRO A 139 3.68 -9.05 10.74
CA PRO A 139 2.99 -8.11 11.62
C PRO A 139 2.28 -7.03 10.83
N VAL A 140 1.11 -6.62 11.31
CA VAL A 140 0.28 -5.60 10.67
C VAL A 140 0.07 -4.44 11.64
N MET A 141 0.33 -3.24 11.15
CA MET A 141 0.02 -2.02 11.87
C MET A 141 -1.15 -1.33 11.19
N VAL A 142 -2.19 -1.07 11.96
CA VAL A 142 -3.35 -0.31 11.49
C VAL A 142 -3.26 1.10 12.05
N VAL A 143 -3.16 2.07 11.18
CA VAL A 143 -2.98 3.47 11.58
C VAL A 143 -4.33 4.15 11.67
N LYS A 144 -4.61 4.70 12.83
CA LYS A 144 -5.82 5.48 13.06
C LYS A 144 -5.64 6.88 12.46
N HIS A 145 -6.71 7.38 11.94
CA HIS A 145 -6.73 8.72 11.37
C HIS A 145 -7.85 9.52 12.02
#